data_b911b59a6fb36b54280e9fbc59749c1a
#
_entry.id   b911b59a6fb36b54280e9fbc59749c1a
#
_cell.length_a   1.000
_cell.length_b   1.000
_cell.length_c   1.000
_cell.angle_alpha   90.00
_cell.angle_beta   90.00
_cell.angle_gamma   90.00
#
_symmetry.space_group_name_H-M   'P 1'
#
loop_
_entity.id
_entity.type
_entity.pdbx_description
1 polymer ?
#
loop_
_entity_poly.entity_id
_entity_poly.type
_entity_poly.pdbx_seq_one_letter_code
_entity_poly.pdbx_strand_id
1 'polypeptide(L)'
;EETEKVPFSFSCELKFDGTAICLTYQKGKLTRALTRGDGTIGDDVTENVKHISNIPQTLQGADWPEEFEIRGEIYMPWAAFDRLNIEREKDEEQPFANPRNAASGSLKLIDSSMVANRGLECTLYHMLGEDLPYSTHDEALTKAAEWGLPVSDLRKVCKSIEEIEQFINYWDTERKTLPFATDGIVIKVNQMQYQEELGY
;
A
#
# COMPACT_ATOMS: atom_id res chain seq x y z
N GLU A 1 -34.28 -14.28 16.85
CA GLU A 1 -33.36 -14.68 15.78
C GLU A 1 -31.96 -14.51 16.38
N GLU A 2 -31.27 -15.63 16.67
CA GLU A 2 -29.84 -15.60 17.01
C GLU A 2 -29.11 -15.17 15.75
N THR A 3 -28.60 -13.95 15.75
CA THR A 3 -27.63 -13.51 14.76
C THR A 3 -26.41 -14.42 14.88
N GLU A 4 -26.16 -15.29 13.91
CA GLU A 4 -24.92 -16.06 13.83
C GLU A 4 -23.75 -15.08 13.91
N LYS A 5 -23.01 -15.15 15.01
CA LYS A 5 -21.82 -14.33 15.18
C LYS A 5 -20.80 -14.75 14.12
N VAL A 6 -20.49 -13.85 13.20
CA VAL A 6 -19.43 -14.07 12.23
C VAL A 6 -18.12 -14.33 12.99
N PRO A 7 -17.40 -15.42 12.68
CA PRO A 7 -16.16 -15.75 13.39
C PRO A 7 -15.15 -14.60 13.27
N PHE A 8 -14.60 -14.18 14.40
CA PHE A 8 -13.60 -13.11 14.45
C PHE A 8 -12.29 -13.59 13.81
N SER A 9 -11.72 -12.78 12.93
CA SER A 9 -10.41 -13.05 12.31
C SER A 9 -9.62 -11.76 12.11
N PHE A 10 -8.32 -11.90 11.86
CA PHE A 10 -7.40 -10.78 11.71
C PHE A 10 -6.65 -10.89 10.39
N SER A 11 -6.51 -9.77 9.68
CA SER A 11 -5.58 -9.64 8.57
C SER A 11 -4.23 -9.18 9.12
N CYS A 12 -3.21 -10.01 8.93
CA CYS A 12 -1.82 -9.72 9.31
C CYS A 12 -1.04 -9.37 8.05
N GLU A 13 -0.38 -8.22 8.07
CA GLU A 13 0.27 -7.63 6.90
C GLU A 13 1.66 -7.09 7.26
N LEU A 14 2.58 -7.04 6.31
CA LEU A 14 3.84 -6.35 6.49
C LEU A 14 3.64 -4.84 6.41
N LYS A 15 4.30 -4.11 7.29
CA LYS A 15 4.34 -2.65 7.27
C LYS A 15 5.51 -2.19 6.40
N PHE A 16 5.21 -1.85 5.16
CA PHE A 16 6.19 -1.32 4.21
C PHE A 16 6.71 0.04 4.67
N ASP A 17 7.98 0.27 4.52
CA ASP A 17 8.63 1.52 4.92
C ASP A 17 8.78 2.46 3.73
N GLY A 18 7.85 3.39 3.59
CA GLY A 18 7.76 4.31 2.47
C GLY A 18 7.01 5.58 2.80
N THR A 19 6.20 6.07 1.86
CA THR A 19 5.34 7.24 2.01
C THR A 19 3.90 6.89 1.68
N ALA A 20 2.98 7.26 2.56
CA ALA A 20 1.56 6.94 2.41
C ALA A 20 0.94 7.63 1.20
N ILE A 21 0.08 6.89 0.49
CA ILE A 21 -0.65 7.34 -0.68
C ILE A 21 -2.12 6.95 -0.58
N CYS A 22 -3.00 7.78 -1.11
CA CYS A 22 -4.41 7.47 -1.36
C CYS A 22 -4.69 7.63 -2.85
N LEU A 23 -5.16 6.57 -3.49
CA LEU A 23 -5.53 6.55 -4.90
C LEU A 23 -7.06 6.54 -5.01
N THR A 24 -7.62 7.39 -5.87
CA THR A 24 -9.05 7.40 -6.20
C THR A 24 -9.25 6.84 -7.60
N TYR A 25 -10.12 5.85 -7.70
CA TYR A 25 -10.56 5.28 -8.97
C TYR A 25 -12.03 5.59 -9.18
N GLN A 26 -12.36 6.06 -10.40
CA GLN A 26 -13.73 6.29 -10.85
C GLN A 26 -13.95 5.60 -12.19
N LYS A 27 -14.99 4.77 -12.28
CA LYS A 27 -15.30 3.99 -13.49
C LYS A 27 -14.08 3.22 -14.02
N GLY A 28 -13.33 2.60 -13.10
CA GLY A 28 -12.13 1.83 -13.38
C GLY A 28 -10.91 2.63 -13.83
N LYS A 29 -10.90 3.96 -13.72
CA LYS A 29 -9.78 4.81 -14.09
C LYS A 29 -9.22 5.54 -12.88
N LEU A 30 -7.89 5.64 -12.79
CA LEU A 30 -7.21 6.46 -11.81
C LEU A 30 -7.50 7.94 -12.09
N THR A 31 -8.16 8.61 -11.15
CA THR A 31 -8.54 10.03 -11.28
C THR A 31 -7.75 10.93 -10.36
N ARG A 32 -7.27 10.41 -9.23
CA ARG A 32 -6.56 11.20 -8.22
C ARG A 32 -5.59 10.38 -7.39
N ALA A 33 -4.48 11.01 -6.99
CA ALA A 33 -3.54 10.45 -6.03
C ALA A 33 -3.06 11.54 -5.07
N LEU A 34 -3.23 11.29 -3.78
CA LEU A 34 -2.88 12.24 -2.70
C LEU A 34 -1.90 11.61 -1.72
N THR A 35 -0.87 12.35 -1.32
CA THR A 35 -0.06 11.97 -0.15
C THR A 35 -0.85 12.22 1.14
N ARG A 36 -0.44 11.59 2.23
CA ARG A 36 -1.10 11.81 3.53
C ARG A 36 -0.89 13.23 4.07
N GLY A 37 0.23 13.88 3.70
CA GLY A 37 0.60 15.19 4.24
C GLY A 37 0.69 15.18 5.77
N ASP A 38 0.09 16.18 6.40
CA ASP A 38 -0.05 16.32 7.85
C ASP A 38 -1.31 15.61 8.42
N GLY A 39 -2.02 14.86 7.57
CA GLY A 39 -3.28 14.19 7.91
C GLY A 39 -4.52 15.00 7.52
N THR A 40 -4.37 16.29 7.21
CA THR A 40 -5.47 17.19 6.81
C THR A 40 -5.25 17.70 5.38
N ILE A 41 -4.02 18.06 5.04
CA ILE A 41 -3.62 18.58 3.71
C ILE A 41 -2.53 17.66 3.17
N GLY A 42 -2.79 17.03 2.03
CA GLY A 42 -1.82 16.24 1.28
C GLY A 42 -1.49 16.87 -0.06
N ASP A 43 -0.32 16.54 -0.61
CA ASP A 43 0.06 16.97 -1.95
C ASP A 43 -0.68 16.13 -3.00
N ASP A 44 -1.17 16.78 -4.05
CA ASP A 44 -1.66 16.10 -5.25
C ASP A 44 -0.45 15.63 -6.08
N VAL A 45 -0.30 14.33 -6.19
CA VAL A 45 0.79 13.67 -6.92
C VAL A 45 0.26 12.80 -8.06
N THR A 46 -0.94 13.11 -8.56
CA THR A 46 -1.63 12.31 -9.59
C THR A 46 -0.77 12.12 -10.83
N GLU A 47 -0.14 13.18 -11.34
CA GLU A 47 0.74 13.06 -12.52
C GLU A 47 2.00 12.24 -12.20
N ASN A 48 2.54 12.35 -10.99
CA ASN A 48 3.75 11.63 -10.57
C ASN A 48 3.50 10.11 -10.49
N VAL A 49 2.37 9.70 -9.92
CA VAL A 49 2.07 8.25 -9.75
C VAL A 49 1.78 7.55 -11.08
N LYS A 50 1.42 8.27 -12.14
CA LYS A 50 1.27 7.69 -13.49
C LYS A 50 2.57 7.11 -14.04
N HIS A 51 3.71 7.54 -13.50
CA HIS A 51 5.04 7.06 -13.86
C HIS A 51 5.55 5.92 -12.96
N ILE A 52 4.73 5.45 -12.01
CA ILE A 52 5.03 4.28 -11.19
C ILE A 52 4.44 3.05 -11.88
N SER A 53 5.30 2.14 -12.34
CA SER A 53 4.94 1.09 -13.29
C SER A 53 3.90 0.08 -12.79
N ASN A 54 3.83 -0.14 -11.48
CA ASN A 54 2.88 -1.09 -10.89
C ASN A 54 1.55 -0.46 -10.45
N ILE A 55 1.32 0.83 -10.71
CA ILE A 55 0.04 1.49 -10.47
C ILE A 55 -0.74 1.54 -11.80
N PRO A 56 -1.83 0.77 -11.96
CA PRO A 56 -2.61 0.78 -13.19
C PRO A 56 -3.39 2.09 -13.33
N GLN A 57 -3.33 2.72 -14.49
CA GLN A 57 -4.17 3.88 -14.82
C GLN A 57 -5.61 3.47 -15.17
N THR A 58 -5.80 2.21 -15.59
CA THR A 58 -7.09 1.61 -15.87
C THR A 58 -7.11 0.21 -15.27
N LEU A 59 -8.17 -0.09 -14.52
CA LEU A 59 -8.36 -1.39 -13.87
C LEU A 59 -8.75 -2.46 -14.88
N GLN A 60 -8.41 -3.70 -14.57
CA GLN A 60 -8.86 -4.88 -15.29
C GLN A 60 -10.26 -5.29 -14.83
N GLY A 61 -10.99 -6.03 -15.67
CA GLY A 61 -12.35 -6.48 -15.34
C GLY A 61 -13.39 -5.36 -15.47
N ALA A 62 -14.55 -5.56 -14.86
CA ALA A 62 -15.69 -4.63 -14.89
C ALA A 62 -16.56 -4.69 -13.63
N ASP A 63 -16.15 -5.46 -12.62
CA ASP A 63 -16.88 -5.71 -11.37
C ASP A 63 -16.42 -4.83 -10.19
N TRP A 64 -15.71 -3.74 -10.52
CA TRP A 64 -15.27 -2.75 -9.55
C TRP A 64 -16.40 -1.77 -9.19
N PRO A 65 -16.40 -1.17 -7.97
CA PRO A 65 -17.30 -0.09 -7.59
C PRO A 65 -17.17 1.11 -8.52
N GLU A 66 -18.27 1.87 -8.74
CA GLU A 66 -18.23 3.05 -9.61
C GLU A 66 -17.17 4.07 -9.16
N GLU A 67 -17.02 4.22 -7.84
CA GLU A 67 -15.99 5.05 -7.20
C GLU A 67 -15.50 4.38 -5.93
N PHE A 68 -14.19 4.39 -5.71
CA PHE A 68 -13.59 3.98 -4.45
C PHE A 68 -12.22 4.62 -4.28
N GLU A 69 -11.77 4.68 -3.05
CA GLU A 69 -10.42 5.04 -2.68
C GLU A 69 -9.68 3.81 -2.18
N ILE A 70 -8.38 3.77 -2.43
CA ILE A 70 -7.52 2.73 -1.87
C ILE A 70 -6.21 3.33 -1.36
N ARG A 71 -5.92 3.06 -0.09
CA ARG A 71 -4.72 3.54 0.57
C ARG A 71 -3.60 2.53 0.47
N GLY A 72 -2.39 3.04 0.41
CA GLY A 72 -1.19 2.22 0.32
C GLY A 72 0.08 2.97 0.70
N GLU A 73 1.18 2.38 0.29
CA GLU A 73 2.52 2.90 0.53
C GLU A 73 3.29 2.92 -0.79
N ILE A 74 3.88 4.06 -1.12
CA ILE A 74 4.90 4.17 -2.16
C ILE A 74 6.25 3.92 -1.49
N TYR A 75 7.00 2.98 -1.99
CA TYR A 75 8.29 2.59 -1.44
C TYR A 75 9.37 2.46 -2.51
N MET A 76 10.60 2.44 -2.09
CA MET A 76 11.75 2.24 -2.99
C MET A 76 12.43 0.91 -2.64
N PRO A 77 12.45 -0.09 -3.56
CA PRO A 77 13.21 -1.31 -3.37
C PRO A 77 14.70 -1.04 -3.13
N TRP A 78 15.37 -1.90 -2.39
CA TRP A 78 16.80 -1.75 -2.05
C TRP A 78 17.67 -1.54 -3.29
N ALA A 79 17.46 -2.31 -4.36
CA ALA A 79 18.25 -2.19 -5.59
C ALA A 79 18.11 -0.81 -6.26
N ALA A 80 16.90 -0.21 -6.22
CA ALA A 80 16.68 1.13 -6.74
C ALA A 80 17.31 2.20 -5.84
N PHE A 81 17.23 2.03 -4.51
CA PHE A 81 17.84 2.90 -3.52
C PHE A 81 19.35 2.95 -3.66
N ASP A 82 20.01 1.79 -3.75
CA ASP A 82 21.46 1.70 -3.91
C ASP A 82 21.91 2.35 -5.22
N ARG A 83 21.22 2.07 -6.33
CA ARG A 83 21.52 2.69 -7.63
C ARG A 83 21.40 4.22 -7.56
N LEU A 84 20.31 4.73 -6.97
CA LEU A 84 20.08 6.16 -6.85
C LEU A 84 21.17 6.85 -6.03
N ASN A 85 21.61 6.25 -4.92
CA ASN A 85 22.66 6.81 -4.09
C ASN A 85 24.02 6.80 -4.78
N ILE A 86 24.35 5.76 -5.56
CA ILE A 86 25.57 5.73 -6.39
C ILE A 86 25.55 6.85 -7.44
N GLU A 87 24.39 7.12 -8.06
CA GLU A 87 24.25 8.24 -9.02
C GLU A 87 24.46 9.58 -8.33
N ARG A 88 23.84 9.81 -7.16
CA ARG A 88 23.98 11.04 -6.39
C ARG A 88 25.44 11.30 -5.95
N GLU A 89 26.13 10.27 -5.50
CA GLU A 89 27.55 10.38 -5.14
C GLU A 89 28.45 10.79 -6.33
N LYS A 90 28.16 10.28 -7.53
CA LYS A 90 28.87 10.69 -8.76
C LYS A 90 28.62 12.15 -9.12
N ASP A 91 27.42 12.64 -8.83
CA ASP A 91 27.01 14.02 -9.08
C ASP A 91 27.36 14.97 -7.91
N GLU A 92 28.15 14.48 -6.94
CA GLU A 92 28.57 15.21 -5.73
C GLU A 92 27.37 15.67 -4.86
N GLU A 93 26.23 14.98 -4.97
CA GLU A 93 25.05 15.20 -4.16
C GLU A 93 25.04 14.31 -2.91
N GLN A 94 24.42 14.79 -1.84
CA GLN A 94 24.29 14.01 -0.61
C GLN A 94 23.36 12.79 -0.82
N PRO A 95 23.80 11.56 -0.50
CA PRO A 95 22.98 10.38 -0.57
C PRO A 95 21.74 10.45 0.35
N PHE A 96 20.66 9.78 -0.01
CA PHE A 96 19.54 9.60 0.86
C PHE A 96 19.89 8.67 2.04
N ALA A 97 19.39 9.02 3.23
CA ALA A 97 19.69 8.27 4.46
C ALA A 97 19.05 6.89 4.51
N ASN A 98 17.86 6.72 3.87
CA ASN A 98 17.11 5.47 3.87
C ASN A 98 16.11 5.43 2.68
N PRO A 99 15.56 4.24 2.35
CA PRO A 99 14.62 4.08 1.25
C PRO A 99 13.33 4.91 1.39
N ARG A 100 12.84 5.14 2.62
CA ARG A 100 11.66 5.96 2.87
C ARG A 100 11.88 7.41 2.44
N ASN A 101 13.01 8.01 2.83
CA ASN A 101 13.35 9.39 2.44
C ASN A 101 13.54 9.49 0.92
N ALA A 102 14.18 8.49 0.31
CA ALA A 102 14.36 8.42 -1.13
C ALA A 102 13.02 8.30 -1.87
N ALA A 103 12.08 7.49 -1.38
CA ALA A 103 10.74 7.35 -1.94
C ALA A 103 9.96 8.66 -1.84
N SER A 104 9.92 9.29 -0.66
CA SER A 104 9.20 10.55 -0.45
C SER A 104 9.75 11.68 -1.32
N GLY A 105 11.07 11.84 -1.40
CA GLY A 105 11.71 12.84 -2.24
C GLY A 105 11.48 12.60 -3.73
N SER A 106 11.51 11.34 -4.17
CA SER A 106 11.28 10.97 -5.57
C SER A 106 9.83 11.12 -6.01
N LEU A 107 8.87 10.82 -5.13
CA LEU A 107 7.44 10.96 -5.43
C LEU A 107 7.03 12.42 -5.69
N LYS A 108 7.71 13.38 -5.05
CA LYS A 108 7.37 14.81 -5.10
C LYS A 108 8.22 15.61 -6.10
N LEU A 109 8.85 14.98 -7.07
CA LEU A 109 9.60 15.67 -8.12
C LEU A 109 8.67 16.57 -8.94
N ILE A 110 9.13 17.81 -9.20
CA ILE A 110 8.37 18.80 -9.98
C ILE A 110 8.16 18.30 -11.42
N ASP A 111 9.19 17.74 -12.03
CA ASP A 111 9.08 17.04 -13.29
C ASP A 111 8.64 15.59 -13.06
N SER A 112 7.35 15.33 -13.26
CA SER A 112 6.76 14.00 -13.04
C SER A 112 7.38 12.91 -13.91
N SER A 113 7.90 13.25 -15.10
CA SER A 113 8.53 12.29 -16.00
C SER A 113 9.79 11.65 -15.40
N MET A 114 10.48 12.36 -14.52
CA MET A 114 11.68 11.86 -13.85
C MET A 114 11.36 10.76 -12.81
N VAL A 115 10.11 10.66 -12.36
CA VAL A 115 9.68 9.62 -11.41
C VAL A 115 9.87 8.22 -12.01
N ALA A 116 9.67 8.06 -13.31
CA ALA A 116 9.84 6.78 -14.01
C ALA A 116 11.22 6.13 -13.79
N ASN A 117 12.27 6.95 -13.65
CA ASN A 117 13.65 6.49 -13.49
C ASN A 117 14.04 6.21 -12.02
N ARG A 118 13.15 6.53 -11.08
CA ARG A 118 13.43 6.37 -9.64
C ARG A 118 13.24 4.94 -9.14
N GLY A 119 12.52 4.09 -9.89
CA GLY A 119 12.27 2.71 -9.50
C GLY A 119 11.33 2.58 -8.29
N LEU A 120 10.40 3.53 -8.15
CA LEU A 120 9.36 3.46 -7.12
C LEU A 120 8.37 2.35 -7.41
N GLU A 121 7.87 1.73 -6.34
CA GLU A 121 6.78 0.76 -6.35
C GLU A 121 5.71 1.15 -5.34
N CYS A 122 4.53 0.57 -5.52
CA CYS A 122 3.38 0.77 -4.65
C CYS A 122 2.90 -0.57 -4.10
N THR A 123 2.44 -0.57 -2.85
CA THR A 123 1.59 -1.63 -2.29
C THR A 123 0.34 -1.01 -1.70
N LEU A 124 -0.82 -1.62 -1.96
CA LEU A 124 -2.11 -1.12 -1.49
C LEU A 124 -2.66 -2.05 -0.41
N TYR A 125 -3.17 -1.48 0.67
CA TYR A 125 -3.50 -2.24 1.88
C TYR A 125 -4.84 -1.87 2.54
N HIS A 126 -5.60 -0.90 2.01
CA HIS A 126 -6.89 -0.54 2.61
C HIS A 126 -7.82 0.12 1.60
N MET A 127 -8.93 -0.55 1.28
CA MET A 127 -9.97 -0.03 0.40
C MET A 127 -11.02 0.73 1.21
N LEU A 128 -11.44 1.87 0.67
CA LEU A 128 -12.45 2.76 1.24
C LEU A 128 -13.49 3.09 0.17
N GLY A 129 -14.76 3.14 0.54
CA GLY A 129 -15.85 3.49 -0.36
C GLY A 129 -17.18 3.35 0.35
N GLU A 130 -18.20 4.01 -0.19
CA GLU A 130 -19.58 3.82 0.27
C GLU A 130 -20.11 2.50 -0.30
N ASP A 131 -20.82 1.73 0.52
CA ASP A 131 -21.50 0.49 0.12
C ASP A 131 -20.58 -0.52 -0.61
N LEU A 132 -19.32 -0.68 -0.15
CA LEU A 132 -18.44 -1.71 -0.70
C LEU A 132 -19.08 -3.10 -0.53
N PRO A 133 -19.16 -3.92 -1.59
CA PRO A 133 -19.87 -5.21 -1.56
C PRO A 133 -19.04 -6.33 -0.90
N TYR A 134 -18.14 -6.00 0.02
CA TYR A 134 -17.23 -6.93 0.68
C TYR A 134 -17.51 -6.96 2.18
N SER A 135 -17.50 -8.15 2.76
CA SER A 135 -17.72 -8.35 4.19
C SER A 135 -16.42 -8.34 4.99
N THR A 136 -15.27 -8.61 4.33
CA THR A 136 -13.98 -8.68 4.96
C THR A 136 -12.92 -7.84 4.22
N HIS A 137 -11.95 -7.39 5.00
CA HIS A 137 -10.80 -6.66 4.48
C HIS A 137 -9.99 -7.50 3.46
N ASP A 138 -9.75 -8.79 3.75
CA ASP A 138 -9.03 -9.68 2.85
C ASP A 138 -9.76 -9.91 1.53
N GLU A 139 -11.09 -10.01 1.55
CA GLU A 139 -11.92 -10.10 0.34
C GLU A 139 -11.77 -8.86 -0.53
N ALA A 140 -11.85 -7.66 0.05
CA ALA A 140 -11.67 -6.40 -0.66
C ALA A 140 -10.27 -6.30 -1.32
N LEU A 141 -9.22 -6.68 -0.59
CA LEU A 141 -7.85 -6.69 -1.13
C LEU A 141 -7.66 -7.76 -2.21
N THR A 142 -8.29 -8.93 -2.07
CA THR A 142 -8.26 -9.98 -3.10
C THR A 142 -8.90 -9.49 -4.39
N LYS A 143 -10.04 -8.80 -4.29
CA LYS A 143 -10.69 -8.18 -5.45
C LYS A 143 -9.83 -7.08 -6.07
N ALA A 144 -9.21 -6.24 -5.26
CA ALA A 144 -8.29 -5.22 -5.75
C ALA A 144 -7.14 -5.83 -6.57
N ALA A 145 -6.57 -6.95 -6.11
CA ALA A 145 -5.53 -7.68 -6.84
C ALA A 145 -6.03 -8.25 -8.18
N GLU A 146 -7.27 -8.77 -8.24
CA GLU A 146 -7.90 -9.24 -9.49
C GLU A 146 -8.05 -8.11 -10.52
N TRP A 147 -8.24 -6.87 -10.09
CA TRP A 147 -8.30 -5.70 -10.97
C TRP A 147 -6.93 -5.17 -11.41
N GLY A 148 -5.85 -5.84 -11.00
CA GLY A 148 -4.47 -5.47 -11.35
C GLY A 148 -3.83 -4.46 -10.39
N LEU A 149 -4.47 -4.15 -9.26
CA LEU A 149 -3.89 -3.28 -8.25
C LEU A 149 -2.78 -4.00 -7.46
N PRO A 150 -1.68 -3.30 -7.11
CA PRO A 150 -0.55 -3.91 -6.42
C PRO A 150 -0.88 -4.16 -4.94
N VAL A 151 -1.43 -5.30 -4.64
CA VAL A 151 -1.69 -5.78 -3.28
C VAL A 151 -0.65 -6.84 -2.92
N SER A 152 -0.05 -6.73 -1.73
CA SER A 152 0.92 -7.72 -1.26
C SER A 152 0.27 -9.08 -1.04
N ASP A 153 0.88 -10.13 -1.55
CA ASP A 153 0.53 -11.53 -1.27
C ASP A 153 1.14 -12.07 0.04
N LEU A 154 1.99 -11.27 0.70
CA LEU A 154 2.63 -11.60 1.98
C LEU A 154 1.70 -11.37 3.19
N ARG A 155 0.42 -11.13 2.95
CA ARG A 155 -0.61 -11.04 3.99
C ARG A 155 -1.16 -12.41 4.36
N LYS A 156 -1.69 -12.53 5.58
CA LYS A 156 -2.31 -13.75 6.09
C LYS A 156 -3.53 -13.43 6.94
N VAL A 157 -4.63 -14.14 6.71
CA VAL A 157 -5.78 -14.14 7.64
C VAL A 157 -5.50 -15.12 8.77
N CYS A 158 -5.48 -14.60 10.00
CA CYS A 158 -5.26 -15.35 11.22
C CYS A 158 -6.56 -15.45 12.02
N LYS A 159 -6.86 -16.62 12.57
CA LYS A 159 -8.08 -16.91 13.34
C LYS A 159 -7.85 -17.02 14.85
N SER A 160 -6.60 -16.97 15.27
CA SER A 160 -6.21 -17.06 16.68
C SER A 160 -4.97 -16.21 16.98
N ILE A 161 -4.72 -15.95 18.25
CA ILE A 161 -3.52 -15.24 18.71
C ILE A 161 -2.26 -16.03 18.37
N GLU A 162 -2.30 -17.36 18.50
CA GLU A 162 -1.18 -18.24 18.17
C GLU A 162 -0.80 -18.13 16.69
N GLU A 163 -1.76 -18.02 15.79
CA GLU A 163 -1.47 -17.80 14.35
C GLU A 163 -0.86 -16.42 14.08
N ILE A 164 -1.29 -15.41 14.82
CA ILE A 164 -0.70 -14.06 14.76
C ILE A 164 0.76 -14.10 15.25
N GLU A 165 1.02 -14.74 16.40
CA GLU A 165 2.38 -14.89 16.92
C GLU A 165 3.30 -15.65 15.98
N GLN A 166 2.80 -16.69 15.31
CA GLN A 166 3.54 -17.41 14.27
C GLN A 166 3.90 -16.50 13.10
N PHE A 167 2.96 -15.66 12.64
CA PHE A 167 3.21 -14.70 11.58
C PHE A 167 4.28 -13.67 11.97
N ILE A 168 4.20 -13.14 13.20
CA ILE A 168 5.17 -12.19 13.75
C ILE A 168 6.57 -12.82 13.81
N ASN A 169 6.68 -14.01 14.39
CA ASN A 169 7.96 -14.71 14.56
C ASN A 169 8.60 -15.07 13.23
N TYR A 170 7.80 -15.48 12.25
CA TYR A 170 8.28 -15.76 10.91
C TYR A 170 8.90 -14.52 10.27
N TRP A 171 8.18 -13.39 10.27
CA TRP A 171 8.65 -12.17 9.63
C TRP A 171 9.72 -11.41 10.42
N ASP A 172 9.86 -11.62 11.70
CA ASP A 172 10.99 -11.07 12.47
C ASP A 172 12.34 -11.53 11.88
N THR A 173 12.39 -12.73 11.36
CA THR A 173 13.57 -13.30 10.70
C THR A 173 13.57 -13.03 9.19
N GLU A 174 12.51 -13.42 8.49
CA GLU A 174 12.44 -13.47 7.04
C GLU A 174 12.38 -12.08 6.38
N ARG A 175 11.94 -11.04 7.07
CA ARG A 175 11.93 -9.67 6.51
C ARG A 175 13.30 -9.19 6.01
N LYS A 176 14.39 -9.74 6.52
CA LYS A 176 15.75 -9.40 6.11
C LYS A 176 16.09 -9.86 4.70
N THR A 177 15.32 -10.82 4.16
CA THR A 177 15.50 -11.35 2.80
C THR A 177 14.67 -10.60 1.76
N LEU A 178 13.77 -9.71 2.20
CA LEU A 178 12.90 -8.97 1.31
C LEU A 178 13.67 -7.94 0.47
N PRO A 179 13.27 -7.73 -0.79
CA PRO A 179 13.91 -6.74 -1.66
C PRO A 179 13.52 -5.29 -1.33
N PHE A 180 12.77 -5.06 -0.26
CA PHE A 180 12.29 -3.76 0.22
C PHE A 180 12.33 -3.67 1.74
N ALA A 181 12.31 -2.44 2.26
CA ALA A 181 12.31 -2.20 3.70
C ALA A 181 10.91 -2.36 4.32
N THR A 182 10.88 -2.95 5.51
CA THR A 182 9.69 -3.02 6.37
C THR A 182 10.06 -2.57 7.78
N ASP A 183 9.15 -1.88 8.47
CA ASP A 183 9.37 -1.39 9.83
C ASP A 183 8.44 -2.01 10.87
N GLY A 184 7.72 -3.08 10.51
CA GLY A 184 6.85 -3.80 11.42
C GLY A 184 5.80 -4.65 10.73
N ILE A 185 4.77 -4.99 11.51
CA ILE A 185 3.59 -5.75 11.10
C ILE A 185 2.36 -4.95 11.48
N VAL A 186 1.34 -5.00 10.62
CA VAL A 186 0.03 -4.42 10.88
C VAL A 186 -0.98 -5.55 11.07
N ILE A 187 -1.76 -5.49 12.14
CA ILE A 187 -2.80 -6.44 12.46
C ILE A 187 -4.12 -5.68 12.45
N LYS A 188 -5.05 -6.09 11.59
CA LYS A 188 -6.37 -5.48 11.44
C LYS A 188 -7.44 -6.51 11.72
N VAL A 189 -8.56 -6.07 12.28
CA VAL A 189 -9.76 -6.90 12.29
C VAL A 189 -10.19 -7.14 10.86
N ASN A 190 -10.44 -8.39 10.47
CA ASN A 190 -10.73 -8.73 9.09
C ASN A 190 -12.17 -8.39 8.69
N GLN A 191 -13.14 -8.51 9.60
CA GLN A 191 -14.54 -8.19 9.35
C GLN A 191 -14.76 -6.67 9.32
N MET A 192 -15.24 -6.13 8.21
CA MET A 192 -15.44 -4.69 8.03
C MET A 192 -16.44 -4.11 9.02
N GLN A 193 -17.52 -4.82 9.32
CA GLN A 193 -18.51 -4.41 10.32
C GLN A 193 -17.84 -4.16 11.70
N TYR A 194 -16.93 -5.03 12.12
CA TYR A 194 -16.24 -4.88 13.40
C TYR A 194 -15.19 -3.77 13.39
N GLN A 195 -14.60 -3.48 12.24
CA GLN A 195 -13.73 -2.30 12.10
C GLN A 195 -14.50 -1.01 12.36
N GLU A 196 -15.72 -0.89 11.83
CA GLU A 196 -16.57 0.28 12.05
C GLU A 196 -17.02 0.41 13.53
N GLU A 197 -17.42 -0.70 14.16
CA GLU A 197 -17.85 -0.71 15.56
C GLU A 197 -16.70 -0.36 16.54
N LEU A 198 -15.48 -0.82 16.28
CA LEU A 198 -14.32 -0.60 17.14
C LEU A 198 -13.66 0.77 16.92
N GLY A 199 -13.88 1.38 15.77
CA GLY A 199 -13.23 2.61 15.35
C GLY A 199 -11.77 2.41 14.88
N TYR A 200 -11.18 3.50 14.44
CA TYR A 200 -9.81 3.54 13.92
C TYR A 200 -8.86 4.12 14.95
#